data_be9e605293147424855c61a10fb02773
#
_entry.id   be9e605293147424855c61a10fb02773
#
_cell.length_a   1.000
_cell.length_b   1.000
_cell.length_c   1.000
_cell.angle_alpha   90.00
_cell.angle_beta   90.00
_cell.angle_gamma   90.00
#
_symmetry.space_group_name_H-M   'P 1'
#
loop_
_entity.id
_entity.type
_entity.pdbx_description
1 polymer ?
#
loop_
_entity_poly.entity_id
_entity_poly.type
_entity_poly.pdbx_seq_one_letter_code
_entity_poly.pdbx_strand_id
1 'polypeptide(L)'
;MRPLLLASSSHYRRELLSRLQLPFTSCAPDIDESPLPDETAEQLVRRLAEHKARALAEHYPGHLIIGSDQAAVLGRDILGKPHTFERAKLQLQAASGSKVTFLTGLALLNSETGTIQTDCVPFSVHFRTLDEARIERYLKAEQPFDCAGSFKAEGLGISLFRSTEGEDVTSLVGLPLIRLVDMLLNEGIDIP
;
A
#
# COMPACT_ATOMS: atom_id res chain seq x y z
N MET A 1 17.70 -20.04 5.56
CA MET A 1 16.86 -18.96 4.95
C MET A 1 17.18 -17.66 5.68
N ARG A 2 17.43 -16.55 4.96
CA ARG A 2 17.60 -15.23 5.59
C ARG A 2 16.30 -14.83 6.28
N PRO A 3 16.33 -14.26 7.49
CA PRO A 3 15.13 -13.82 8.17
C PRO A 3 14.48 -12.66 7.43
N LEU A 4 13.12 -12.65 7.41
CA LEU A 4 12.33 -11.61 6.78
C LEU A 4 11.87 -10.60 7.83
N LEU A 5 11.95 -9.31 7.49
CA LEU A 5 11.43 -8.22 8.28
C LEU A 5 10.47 -7.37 7.44
N LEU A 6 9.26 -7.13 7.92
CA LEU A 6 8.34 -6.16 7.34
C LEU A 6 8.49 -4.81 8.05
N ALA A 7 8.98 -3.81 7.34
CA ALA A 7 9.14 -2.43 7.82
C ALA A 7 7.78 -1.69 7.79
N SER A 8 6.84 -2.10 8.64
CA SER A 8 5.49 -1.55 8.67
C SER A 8 4.76 -1.88 9.97
N SER A 9 3.96 -0.94 10.47
CA SER A 9 2.96 -1.16 11.52
C SER A 9 1.59 -1.60 10.98
N SER A 10 1.40 -1.61 9.66
CA SER A 10 0.13 -1.92 9.02
C SER A 10 -0.30 -3.38 9.28
N HIS A 11 -1.45 -3.54 9.91
CA HIS A 11 -2.12 -4.83 10.08
C HIS A 11 -2.43 -5.49 8.72
N TYR A 12 -2.89 -4.72 7.74
CA TYR A 12 -3.22 -5.22 6.40
C TYR A 12 -2.01 -5.82 5.68
N ARG A 13 -0.85 -5.14 5.73
CA ARG A 13 0.38 -5.65 5.12
C ARG A 13 0.89 -6.91 5.81
N ARG A 14 0.75 -7.01 7.15
CA ARG A 14 1.10 -8.23 7.89
C ARG A 14 0.21 -9.40 7.49
N GLU A 15 -1.09 -9.17 7.38
CA GLU A 15 -2.04 -10.20 6.95
C GLU A 15 -1.75 -10.67 5.51
N LEU A 16 -1.45 -9.75 4.60
CA LEU A 16 -1.05 -10.11 3.24
C LEU A 16 0.23 -10.94 3.23
N LEU A 17 1.29 -10.49 3.90
CA LEU A 17 2.57 -11.20 3.93
C LEU A 17 2.44 -12.61 4.52
N SER A 18 1.57 -12.80 5.51
CA SER A 18 1.32 -14.12 6.10
C SER A 18 0.79 -15.16 5.12
N ARG A 19 0.18 -14.73 3.99
CA ARG A 19 -0.30 -15.63 2.94
C ARG A 19 0.83 -16.39 2.26
N LEU A 20 2.04 -15.85 2.25
CA LEU A 20 3.22 -16.53 1.70
C LEU A 20 3.75 -17.64 2.61
N GLN A 21 3.21 -17.79 3.83
CA GLN A 21 3.57 -18.82 4.81
C GLN A 21 5.07 -18.84 5.17
N LEU A 22 5.77 -17.73 4.95
CA LEU A 22 7.16 -17.54 5.36
C LEU A 22 7.20 -16.95 6.78
N PRO A 23 8.13 -17.38 7.63
CA PRO A 23 8.34 -16.74 8.93
C PRO A 23 8.88 -15.33 8.74
N PHE A 24 8.26 -14.35 9.37
CA PHE A 24 8.73 -12.96 9.38
C PHE A 24 8.45 -12.27 10.70
N THR A 25 9.17 -11.18 10.94
CA THR A 25 8.89 -10.23 12.01
C THR A 25 8.45 -8.90 11.41
N SER A 26 7.83 -8.02 12.22
CA SER A 26 7.46 -6.68 11.76
C SER A 26 7.92 -5.62 12.76
N CYS A 27 8.43 -4.51 12.23
CA CYS A 27 8.84 -3.34 13.00
C CYS A 27 8.39 -2.07 12.29
N ALA A 28 7.83 -1.13 13.04
CA ALA A 28 7.46 0.17 12.49
C ALA A 28 8.73 1.00 12.23
N PRO A 29 8.99 1.46 11.00
CA PRO A 29 10.07 2.40 10.75
C PRO A 29 9.67 3.80 11.21
N ASP A 30 10.64 4.56 11.72
CA ASP A 30 10.49 5.98 12.02
C ASP A 30 11.15 6.78 10.90
N ILE A 31 10.34 7.34 10.00
CA ILE A 31 10.78 8.13 8.86
C ILE A 31 9.86 9.32 8.62
N ASP A 32 10.38 10.37 8.00
CA ASP A 32 9.56 11.45 7.45
C ASP A 32 8.88 10.99 6.15
N GLU A 33 7.56 10.94 6.16
CA GLU A 33 6.73 10.54 5.01
C GLU A 33 6.25 11.75 4.18
N SER A 34 6.71 12.96 4.46
CA SER A 34 6.31 14.17 3.73
C SER A 34 6.69 14.10 2.25
N PRO A 35 5.79 14.51 1.33
CA PRO A 35 6.13 14.63 -0.08
C PRO A 35 7.23 15.67 -0.30
N LEU A 36 8.11 15.42 -1.26
CA LEU A 36 9.10 16.39 -1.72
C LEU A 36 8.47 17.35 -2.77
N PRO A 37 9.02 18.57 -2.95
CA PRO A 37 8.58 19.46 -4.03
C PRO A 37 8.62 18.75 -5.39
N ASP A 38 7.56 18.92 -6.17
CA ASP A 38 7.42 18.37 -7.53
C ASP A 38 7.49 16.84 -7.64
N GLU A 39 7.40 16.12 -6.51
CA GLU A 39 7.43 14.66 -6.48
C GLU A 39 6.11 14.07 -6.99
N THR A 40 6.19 13.21 -8.00
CA THR A 40 5.02 12.46 -8.46
C THR A 40 4.60 11.39 -7.43
N ALA A 41 3.34 10.94 -7.49
CA ALA A 41 2.85 9.90 -6.59
C ALA A 41 3.67 8.59 -6.71
N GLU A 42 4.12 8.23 -7.92
CA GLU A 42 4.98 7.07 -8.13
C GLU A 42 6.37 7.25 -7.48
N GLN A 43 6.99 8.41 -7.66
CA GLN A 43 8.27 8.73 -7.03
C GLN A 43 8.15 8.70 -5.50
N LEU A 44 7.08 9.29 -4.95
CA LEU A 44 6.79 9.31 -3.53
C LEU A 44 6.72 7.89 -2.95
N VAL A 45 5.89 7.01 -3.50
CA VAL A 45 5.70 5.68 -2.93
C VAL A 45 6.94 4.78 -3.09
N ARG A 46 7.70 4.94 -4.19
CA ARG A 46 8.99 4.23 -4.36
C ARG A 46 10.01 4.69 -3.31
N ARG A 47 10.18 6.00 -3.15
CA ARG A 47 11.09 6.59 -2.17
C ARG A 47 10.72 6.18 -0.74
N LEU A 48 9.45 6.29 -0.38
CA LEU A 48 8.99 5.92 0.96
C LEU A 48 9.13 4.41 1.23
N ALA A 49 8.87 3.55 0.25
CA ALA A 49 9.10 2.12 0.39
C ALA A 49 10.58 1.81 0.67
N GLU A 50 11.49 2.43 -0.09
CA GLU A 50 12.93 2.30 0.11
C GLU A 50 13.38 2.86 1.48
N HIS A 51 12.96 4.08 1.83
CA HIS A 51 13.31 4.70 3.11
C HIS A 51 12.85 3.84 4.30
N LYS A 52 11.64 3.28 4.25
CA LYS A 52 11.13 2.37 5.28
C LYS A 52 12.02 1.14 5.47
N ALA A 53 12.47 0.54 4.38
CA ALA A 53 13.38 -0.61 4.46
C ALA A 53 14.76 -0.22 5.01
N ARG A 54 15.34 0.89 4.52
CA ARG A 54 16.66 1.36 4.94
C ARG A 54 16.72 1.81 6.41
N ALA A 55 15.65 2.41 6.92
CA ALA A 55 15.59 2.89 8.31
C ALA A 55 15.82 1.78 9.35
N LEU A 56 15.56 0.54 9.00
CA LEU A 56 15.73 -0.60 9.89
C LEU A 56 17.01 -1.43 9.62
N ALA A 57 17.76 -1.12 8.56
CA ALA A 57 18.89 -1.93 8.10
C ALA A 57 19.97 -2.14 9.16
N GLU A 58 20.36 -1.08 9.87
CA GLU A 58 21.39 -1.13 10.90
C GLU A 58 20.99 -1.94 12.13
N HIS A 59 19.69 -1.95 12.46
CA HIS A 59 19.15 -2.69 13.60
C HIS A 59 18.88 -4.17 13.29
N TYR A 60 18.80 -4.53 12.00
CA TYR A 60 18.48 -5.87 11.52
C TYR A 60 19.50 -6.34 10.47
N PRO A 61 20.78 -6.54 10.86
CA PRO A 61 21.80 -7.03 9.92
C PRO A 61 21.47 -8.46 9.44
N GLY A 62 21.80 -8.77 8.20
CA GLY A 62 21.58 -10.09 7.59
C GLY A 62 20.12 -10.44 7.28
N HIS A 63 19.22 -9.44 7.31
CA HIS A 63 17.79 -9.62 7.00
C HIS A 63 17.46 -9.22 5.56
N LEU A 64 16.37 -9.78 5.05
CA LEU A 64 15.66 -9.24 3.90
C LEU A 64 14.53 -8.35 4.45
N ILE A 65 14.62 -7.05 4.19
CA ILE A 65 13.72 -6.03 4.77
C ILE A 65 12.75 -5.54 3.69
N ILE A 66 11.47 -5.76 3.92
CA ILE A 66 10.37 -5.38 3.02
C ILE A 66 9.84 -4.02 3.44
N GLY A 67 9.95 -3.03 2.57
CA GLY A 67 9.32 -1.72 2.70
C GLY A 67 8.18 -1.57 1.69
N SER A 68 7.10 -0.90 2.08
CA SER A 68 6.00 -0.59 1.17
C SER A 68 5.31 0.70 1.59
N ASP A 69 4.88 1.46 0.57
CA ASP A 69 4.05 2.63 0.74
C ASP A 69 2.96 2.68 -0.33
N GLN A 70 1.85 3.40 -0.08
CA GLN A 70 0.75 3.48 -1.01
C GLN A 70 0.16 4.89 -1.08
N ALA A 71 -0.14 5.32 -2.29
CA ALA A 71 -0.88 6.55 -2.57
C ALA A 71 -2.08 6.24 -3.46
N ALA A 72 -3.24 6.84 -3.14
CA ALA A 72 -4.41 6.84 -3.99
C ALA A 72 -4.41 8.11 -4.84
N VAL A 73 -4.63 7.99 -6.15
CA VAL A 73 -4.56 9.12 -7.11
C VAL A 73 -5.89 9.25 -7.84
N LEU A 74 -6.49 10.43 -7.75
CA LEU A 74 -7.68 10.83 -8.51
C LEU A 74 -7.30 11.96 -9.48
N GLY A 75 -7.24 11.66 -10.76
CA GLY A 75 -6.72 12.61 -11.75
C GLY A 75 -5.24 12.93 -11.51
N ARG A 76 -4.95 14.11 -10.96
CA ARG A 76 -3.60 14.54 -10.55
C ARG A 76 -3.42 14.65 -9.03
N ASP A 77 -4.51 14.48 -8.28
CA ASP A 77 -4.52 14.71 -6.84
C ASP A 77 -4.21 13.40 -6.08
N ILE A 78 -3.30 13.49 -5.13
CA ILE A 78 -3.01 12.39 -4.20
C ILE A 78 -4.02 12.46 -3.06
N LEU A 79 -4.81 11.38 -2.91
CA LEU A 79 -5.76 11.22 -1.82
C LEU A 79 -5.05 10.55 -0.63
N GLY A 80 -4.83 11.29 0.43
CA GLY A 80 -4.29 10.75 1.67
C GLY A 80 -5.37 10.04 2.51
N LYS A 81 -4.99 9.65 3.72
CA LYS A 81 -5.92 9.16 4.75
C LYS A 81 -6.84 10.32 5.18
N PRO A 82 -8.16 10.11 5.22
CA PRO A 82 -9.09 11.20 5.52
C PRO A 82 -9.09 11.60 7.00
N HIS A 83 -8.86 10.67 7.92
CA HIS A 83 -8.87 10.80 9.37
C HIS A 83 -10.22 11.23 9.98
N THR A 84 -11.09 11.92 9.23
CA THR A 84 -12.42 12.36 9.68
C THR A 84 -13.51 11.92 8.71
N PHE A 85 -14.76 11.86 9.22
CA PHE A 85 -15.95 11.54 8.42
C PHE A 85 -16.14 12.55 7.28
N GLU A 86 -16.00 13.84 7.56
CA GLU A 86 -16.23 14.93 6.59
C GLU A 86 -15.22 14.86 5.44
N ARG A 87 -13.95 14.63 5.73
CA ARG A 87 -12.92 14.45 4.70
C ARG A 87 -13.14 13.19 3.87
N ALA A 88 -13.53 12.08 4.53
CA ALA A 88 -13.86 10.85 3.83
C ALA A 88 -15.05 11.03 2.90
N LYS A 89 -16.09 11.75 3.33
CA LYS A 89 -17.25 12.09 2.51
C LYS A 89 -16.85 12.88 1.27
N LEU A 90 -16.03 13.92 1.43
CA LEU A 90 -15.53 14.73 0.31
C LEU A 90 -14.69 13.91 -0.67
N GLN A 91 -13.80 13.01 -0.18
CA GLN A 91 -13.02 12.13 -1.05
C GLN A 91 -13.92 11.19 -1.87
N LEU A 92 -14.92 10.56 -1.25
CA LEU A 92 -15.85 9.66 -1.95
C LEU A 92 -16.78 10.41 -2.92
N GLN A 93 -17.18 11.64 -2.60
CA GLN A 93 -17.91 12.49 -3.54
C GLN A 93 -17.07 12.80 -4.79
N ALA A 94 -15.80 13.16 -4.60
CA ALA A 94 -14.88 13.43 -5.70
C ALA A 94 -14.58 12.16 -6.53
N ALA A 95 -14.48 10.98 -5.90
CA ALA A 95 -14.25 9.69 -6.55
C ALA A 95 -15.49 9.15 -7.28
N SER A 96 -16.69 9.64 -6.98
CA SER A 96 -17.96 9.17 -7.55
C SER A 96 -17.94 9.17 -9.08
N GLY A 97 -18.19 8.02 -9.70
CA GLY A 97 -18.18 7.84 -11.16
C GLY A 97 -16.81 7.90 -11.81
N SER A 98 -15.74 8.06 -11.04
CA SER A 98 -14.37 8.27 -11.53
C SER A 98 -13.49 7.02 -11.34
N LYS A 99 -12.31 7.04 -11.97
CA LYS A 99 -11.23 6.08 -11.79
C LYS A 99 -10.28 6.61 -10.73
N VAL A 100 -10.01 5.82 -9.69
CA VAL A 100 -8.95 6.07 -8.71
C VAL A 100 -7.87 5.02 -8.90
N THR A 101 -6.61 5.45 -9.04
CA THR A 101 -5.47 4.55 -9.19
C THR A 101 -4.67 4.52 -7.89
N PHE A 102 -4.47 3.33 -7.36
CA PHE A 102 -3.58 3.06 -6.24
C PHE A 102 -2.20 2.74 -6.79
N LEU A 103 -1.21 3.49 -6.36
CA LEU A 103 0.20 3.24 -6.63
C LEU A 103 0.81 2.69 -5.37
N THR A 104 1.31 1.45 -5.44
CA THR A 104 1.91 0.80 -4.26
C THR A 104 3.40 0.56 -4.53
N GLY A 105 4.22 1.35 -3.85
CA GLY A 105 5.67 1.19 -3.83
C GLY A 105 6.07 -0.04 -3.01
N LEU A 106 7.02 -0.79 -3.53
CA LEU A 106 7.61 -1.96 -2.91
C LEU A 106 9.13 -1.87 -2.95
N ALA A 107 9.78 -2.20 -1.85
CA ALA A 107 11.22 -2.33 -1.75
C ALA A 107 11.59 -3.62 -1.00
N LEU A 108 12.60 -4.34 -1.49
CA LEU A 108 13.23 -5.45 -0.80
C LEU A 108 14.72 -5.12 -0.66
N LEU A 109 15.16 -4.87 0.57
CA LEU A 109 16.54 -4.57 0.93
C LEU A 109 17.20 -5.81 1.54
N ASN A 110 18.34 -6.19 0.99
CA ASN A 110 19.25 -7.13 1.63
C ASN A 110 20.21 -6.34 2.53
N SER A 111 20.00 -6.38 3.84
CA SER A 111 20.79 -5.58 4.80
C SER A 111 22.22 -6.09 5.00
N GLU A 112 22.56 -7.29 4.49
CA GLU A 112 23.94 -7.81 4.51
C GLU A 112 24.78 -7.19 3.38
N THR A 113 24.20 -7.08 2.18
CA THR A 113 24.91 -6.60 0.99
C THR A 113 24.64 -5.12 0.67
N GLY A 114 23.58 -4.55 1.23
CA GLY A 114 23.10 -3.22 0.90
C GLY A 114 22.33 -3.15 -0.43
N THR A 115 22.20 -4.27 -1.17
CA THR A 115 21.44 -4.29 -2.42
C THR A 115 19.96 -4.12 -2.18
N ILE A 116 19.28 -3.36 -3.05
CA ILE A 116 17.87 -3.10 -2.94
C ILE A 116 17.19 -3.29 -4.31
N GLN A 117 16.03 -3.93 -4.29
CA GLN A 117 15.11 -4.03 -5.41
C GLN A 117 13.91 -3.13 -5.11
N THR A 118 13.50 -2.29 -6.05
CA THR A 118 12.34 -1.38 -5.88
C THR A 118 11.41 -1.46 -7.07
N ASP A 119 10.11 -1.33 -6.81
CA ASP A 119 9.10 -1.26 -7.86
C ASP A 119 7.88 -0.43 -7.41
N CYS A 120 6.97 -0.15 -8.36
CA CYS A 120 5.67 0.45 -8.10
C CYS A 120 4.62 -0.32 -8.89
N VAL A 121 3.63 -0.87 -8.19
CA VAL A 121 2.56 -1.68 -8.79
C VAL A 121 1.26 -0.88 -8.76
N PRO A 122 0.73 -0.49 -9.94
CA PRO A 122 -0.53 0.22 -10.03
C PRO A 122 -1.72 -0.74 -9.95
N PHE A 123 -2.79 -0.28 -9.32
CA PHE A 123 -4.10 -0.94 -9.35
C PHE A 123 -5.20 0.10 -9.35
N SER A 124 -6.15 0.00 -10.28
CA SER A 124 -7.20 0.99 -10.42
C SER A 124 -8.56 0.42 -10.05
N VAL A 125 -9.39 1.28 -9.46
CA VAL A 125 -10.79 1.00 -9.18
C VAL A 125 -11.66 2.02 -9.90
N HIS A 126 -12.74 1.55 -10.51
CA HIS A 126 -13.74 2.39 -11.15
C HIS A 126 -14.96 2.50 -10.24
N PHE A 127 -15.17 3.67 -9.65
CA PHE A 127 -16.29 3.89 -8.75
C PHE A 127 -17.63 3.92 -9.52
N ARG A 128 -18.67 3.43 -8.86
CA ARG A 128 -20.06 3.70 -9.27
C ARG A 128 -20.36 5.18 -9.09
N THR A 129 -21.40 5.69 -9.74
CA THR A 129 -21.99 6.95 -9.33
C THR A 129 -22.60 6.77 -7.94
N LEU A 130 -22.11 7.55 -6.98
CA LEU A 130 -22.50 7.48 -5.58
C LEU A 130 -23.32 8.72 -5.22
N ASP A 131 -24.52 8.52 -4.70
CA ASP A 131 -25.26 9.58 -4.04
C ASP A 131 -24.80 9.78 -2.60
N GLU A 132 -25.16 10.92 -2.03
CA GLU A 132 -24.75 11.30 -0.68
C GLU A 132 -25.22 10.29 0.38
N ALA A 133 -26.45 9.81 0.27
CA ALA A 133 -27.02 8.86 1.21
C ALA A 133 -26.26 7.52 1.20
N ARG A 134 -25.79 7.07 0.03
CA ARG A 134 -24.96 5.86 -0.11
C ARG A 134 -23.60 6.04 0.51
N ILE A 135 -22.95 7.18 0.27
CA ILE A 135 -21.66 7.53 0.87
C ILE A 135 -21.78 7.53 2.40
N GLU A 136 -22.79 8.20 2.96
CA GLU A 136 -22.97 8.25 4.41
C GLU A 136 -23.25 6.89 5.03
N ARG A 137 -24.09 6.06 4.40
CA ARG A 137 -24.35 4.70 4.89
C ARG A 137 -23.06 3.88 4.93
N TYR A 138 -22.25 3.96 3.85
CA TYR A 138 -20.96 3.28 3.79
C TYR A 138 -20.01 3.75 4.90
N LEU A 139 -19.82 5.06 5.04
CA LEU A 139 -18.90 5.63 6.03
C LEU A 139 -19.30 5.31 7.47
N LYS A 140 -20.62 5.26 7.76
CA LYS A 140 -21.13 4.86 9.08
C LYS A 140 -20.88 3.37 9.38
N ALA A 141 -20.98 2.51 8.37
CA ALA A 141 -20.79 1.08 8.52
C ALA A 141 -19.32 0.66 8.58
N GLU A 142 -18.47 1.18 7.69
CA GLU A 142 -17.07 0.72 7.52
C GLU A 142 -16.04 1.55 8.30
N GLN A 143 -16.29 2.86 8.48
CA GLN A 143 -15.38 3.80 9.15
C GLN A 143 -13.92 3.75 8.63
N PRO A 144 -13.67 3.91 7.31
CA PRO A 144 -12.37 3.71 6.68
C PRO A 144 -11.46 4.94 6.82
N PHE A 145 -11.34 5.51 8.02
CA PHE A 145 -10.68 6.80 8.23
C PHE A 145 -9.14 6.70 8.23
N ASP A 146 -8.61 5.51 8.33
CA ASP A 146 -7.18 5.17 8.25
C ASP A 146 -6.73 4.64 6.88
N CYS A 147 -7.66 4.62 5.90
CA CYS A 147 -7.41 4.11 4.55
C CYS A 147 -7.29 5.25 3.53
N ALA A 148 -6.25 5.25 2.70
CA ALA A 148 -6.12 6.18 1.57
C ALA A 148 -7.31 6.02 0.61
N GLY A 149 -7.87 7.15 0.14
CA GLY A 149 -9.04 7.13 -0.72
C GLY A 149 -10.37 6.82 -0.02
N SER A 150 -10.38 6.70 1.30
CA SER A 150 -11.58 6.56 2.13
C SER A 150 -12.40 5.29 1.90
N PHE A 151 -11.74 4.16 1.53
CA PHE A 151 -12.44 2.88 1.45
C PHE A 151 -11.54 1.69 1.79
N LYS A 152 -12.17 0.56 2.17
CA LYS A 152 -11.55 -0.75 2.38
C LYS A 152 -12.01 -1.70 1.30
N ALA A 153 -11.07 -2.12 0.42
CA ALA A 153 -11.38 -3.04 -0.67
C ALA A 153 -11.74 -4.45 -0.18
N GLU A 154 -11.13 -4.89 0.91
CA GLU A 154 -11.35 -6.17 1.58
C GLU A 154 -12.62 -6.21 2.44
N GLY A 155 -13.28 -5.07 2.62
CA GLY A 155 -14.54 -4.92 3.35
C GLY A 155 -15.71 -4.47 2.46
N LEU A 156 -16.60 -3.68 3.04
CA LEU A 156 -17.79 -3.16 2.36
C LEU A 156 -17.45 -2.23 1.18
N GLY A 157 -16.21 -1.70 1.11
CA GLY A 157 -15.74 -0.82 0.04
C GLY A 157 -15.87 -1.43 -1.35
N ILE A 158 -15.82 -2.77 -1.48
CA ILE A 158 -16.04 -3.45 -2.76
C ILE A 158 -17.40 -3.09 -3.41
N SER A 159 -18.42 -2.74 -2.61
CA SER A 159 -19.74 -2.35 -3.09
C SER A 159 -19.76 -1.00 -3.82
N LEU A 160 -18.73 -0.17 -3.62
CA LEU A 160 -18.58 1.15 -4.24
C LEU A 160 -18.07 1.08 -5.67
N PHE A 161 -17.49 -0.07 -6.10
CA PHE A 161 -16.89 -0.24 -7.42
C PHE A 161 -17.86 -0.85 -8.42
N ARG A 162 -17.66 -0.53 -9.69
CA ARG A 162 -18.26 -1.24 -10.82
C ARG A 162 -17.27 -2.19 -11.51
N SER A 163 -15.95 -1.89 -11.43
CA SER A 163 -14.88 -2.71 -12.00
C SER A 163 -13.53 -2.33 -11.40
N THR A 164 -12.55 -3.21 -11.58
CA THR A 164 -11.15 -3.01 -11.21
C THR A 164 -10.25 -3.31 -12.39
N GLU A 165 -9.01 -2.78 -12.35
CA GLU A 165 -8.00 -2.93 -13.40
C GLU A 165 -6.62 -2.98 -12.75
N GLY A 166 -5.86 -4.04 -12.99
CA GLY A 166 -4.52 -4.25 -12.43
C GLY A 166 -4.13 -5.72 -12.42
N GLU A 167 -2.82 -5.98 -12.31
CA GLU A 167 -2.26 -7.34 -12.37
C GLU A 167 -2.24 -8.04 -11.00
N ASP A 168 -2.17 -7.26 -9.91
CA ASP A 168 -2.07 -7.78 -8.55
C ASP A 168 -3.06 -7.06 -7.62
N VAL A 169 -4.16 -7.75 -7.29
CA VAL A 169 -5.17 -7.21 -6.36
C VAL A 169 -4.62 -6.97 -4.95
N THR A 170 -3.55 -7.64 -4.56
CA THR A 170 -2.94 -7.44 -3.23
C THR A 170 -2.23 -6.09 -3.13
N SER A 171 -1.85 -5.49 -4.27
CA SER A 171 -1.35 -4.12 -4.31
C SER A 171 -2.40 -3.11 -3.85
N LEU A 172 -3.69 -3.33 -4.17
CA LEU A 172 -4.79 -2.48 -3.71
C LEU A 172 -4.91 -2.44 -2.18
N VAL A 173 -4.60 -3.55 -1.52
CA VAL A 173 -4.61 -3.66 -0.04
C VAL A 173 -3.34 -3.08 0.59
N GLY A 174 -2.25 -2.98 -0.18
CA GLY A 174 -1.05 -2.24 0.21
C GLY A 174 0.25 -3.03 0.26
N LEU A 175 0.30 -4.28 -0.26
CA LEU A 175 1.53 -5.05 -0.44
C LEU A 175 1.42 -5.94 -1.69
N PRO A 176 2.13 -5.60 -2.78
CA PRO A 176 2.08 -6.36 -4.04
C PRO A 176 2.78 -7.71 -3.89
N LEU A 177 2.02 -8.78 -3.60
CA LEU A 177 2.60 -10.09 -3.30
C LEU A 177 3.21 -10.75 -4.53
N ILE A 178 2.61 -10.62 -5.72
CA ILE A 178 3.16 -11.20 -6.94
C ILE A 178 4.57 -10.65 -7.18
N ARG A 179 4.70 -9.33 -7.14
CA ARG A 179 6.00 -8.67 -7.33
C ARG A 179 6.98 -8.96 -6.20
N LEU A 180 6.50 -9.06 -4.96
CA LEU A 180 7.33 -9.42 -3.81
C LEU A 180 7.91 -10.85 -3.96
N VAL A 181 7.13 -11.79 -4.48
CA VAL A 181 7.62 -13.16 -4.76
C VAL A 181 8.76 -13.13 -5.76
N ASP A 182 8.66 -12.37 -6.87
CA ASP A 182 9.77 -12.23 -7.82
C ASP A 182 11.04 -11.71 -7.15
N MET A 183 10.90 -10.67 -6.31
CA MET A 183 12.04 -10.10 -5.59
C MET A 183 12.67 -11.09 -4.59
N LEU A 184 11.86 -11.89 -3.91
CA LEU A 184 12.32 -12.93 -2.98
C LEU A 184 13.03 -14.08 -3.72
N LEU A 185 12.51 -14.50 -4.87
CA LEU A 185 13.16 -15.49 -5.73
C LEU A 185 14.54 -15.01 -6.20
N ASN A 186 14.69 -13.73 -6.55
CA ASN A 186 15.99 -13.13 -6.90
C ASN A 186 16.99 -13.17 -5.73
N GLU A 187 16.52 -13.18 -4.48
CA GLU A 187 17.34 -13.33 -3.28
C GLU A 187 17.56 -14.81 -2.87
N GLY A 188 17.08 -15.75 -3.69
CA GLY A 188 17.22 -17.19 -3.45
C GLY A 188 16.27 -17.73 -2.38
N ILE A 189 15.17 -17.04 -2.10
CA ILE A 189 14.09 -17.54 -1.25
C ILE A 189 13.11 -18.30 -2.14
N ASP A 190 13.11 -19.62 -2.02
CA ASP A 190 12.18 -20.48 -2.75
C ASP A 190 10.79 -20.45 -2.11
N ILE A 191 9.77 -20.21 -2.92
CA ILE A 191 8.36 -20.12 -2.52
C ILE A 191 7.57 -21.02 -3.46
N PRO A 192 6.73 -21.93 -2.94
CA PRO A 192 5.95 -22.89 -3.74
C PRO A 192 5.05 -22.22 -4.76
#